data_9c5e5681385450c4ae40bf9752436855
#
_entry.id   9c5e5681385450c4ae40bf9752436855
#
_cell.length_a   1.000
_cell.length_b   1.000
_cell.length_c   1.000
_cell.angle_alpha   90.00
_cell.angle_beta   90.00
_cell.angle_gamma   90.00
#
_symmetry.space_group_name_H-M   'P 1'
#
loop_
_entity.id
_entity.type
_entity.pdbx_description
1 polymer ?
#
loop_
_entity_poly.entity_id
_entity_poly.type
_entity_poly.pdbx_seq_one_letter_code
_entity_poly.pdbx_strand_id
1 'polypeptide(L)'
;MCIRDRYILEALEAGKQVVTANKDLLAEHGEEVMGMADKMHADLQFEAAVAGAIPIIRPLKQSMAGNNITEIIGIVNGTTNYILTKMTESGMNYKDALAKATELGYAEADPTADVEGYDAGRKMAIMSSIAFNSRVTFNPVSYTHLTLPTKA
;
A
#
# COMPACT_ATOMS: atom_id res chain seq x y z
N MET A 1 -2.36 -14.40 10.20
CA MET A 1 -3.50 -14.27 9.27
C MET A 1 -4.76 -14.00 10.07
N CYS A 2 -5.49 -12.91 9.76
CA CYS A 2 -6.73 -12.60 10.48
C CYS A 2 -7.93 -13.37 9.88
N ILE A 3 -9.10 -13.34 10.56
CA ILE A 3 -10.29 -14.07 10.09
C ILE A 3 -10.76 -13.60 8.70
N ARG A 4 -10.58 -12.32 8.36
CA ARG A 4 -10.96 -11.76 7.06
C ARG A 4 -10.07 -12.30 5.94
N ASP A 5 -8.79 -12.52 6.23
CA ASP A 5 -7.83 -13.06 5.28
C ASP A 5 -8.20 -14.50 4.90
N ARG A 6 -8.64 -15.28 5.90
CA ARG A 6 -9.08 -16.65 5.69
C ARG A 6 -10.31 -16.74 4.77
N TYR A 7 -11.26 -15.82 4.90
CA TYR A 7 -12.44 -15.79 4.01
C TYR A 7 -12.06 -15.53 2.54
N ILE A 8 -11.03 -14.75 2.27
CA ILE A 8 -10.54 -14.52 0.92
C ILE A 8 -9.97 -15.82 0.34
N LEU A 9 -9.14 -16.53 1.10
CA LEU A 9 -8.58 -17.81 0.67
C LEU A 9 -9.66 -18.87 0.47
N GLU A 10 -10.59 -19.01 1.41
CA GLU A 10 -11.73 -19.95 1.31
C GLU A 10 -12.62 -19.64 0.09
N ALA A 11 -12.82 -18.36 -0.24
CA ALA A 11 -13.58 -17.98 -1.43
C ALA A 11 -12.86 -18.37 -2.72
N LEU A 12 -11.55 -18.12 -2.81
CA LEU A 12 -10.72 -18.50 -3.95
C LEU A 12 -10.65 -20.04 -4.08
N GLU A 13 -10.47 -20.75 -2.98
CA GLU A 13 -10.45 -22.22 -2.94
C GLU A 13 -11.78 -22.82 -3.42
N ALA A 14 -12.90 -22.13 -3.18
CA ALA A 14 -14.21 -22.48 -3.71
C ALA A 14 -14.43 -22.03 -5.17
N GLY A 15 -13.38 -21.55 -5.87
CA GLY A 15 -13.45 -21.11 -7.27
C GLY A 15 -14.21 -19.81 -7.49
N LYS A 16 -14.39 -18.99 -6.44
CA LYS A 16 -15.11 -17.71 -6.55
C LYS A 16 -14.17 -16.60 -7.00
N GLN A 17 -14.69 -15.69 -7.83
CA GLN A 17 -14.02 -14.46 -8.19
C GLN A 17 -13.97 -13.53 -6.97
N VAL A 18 -12.82 -12.92 -6.69
CA VAL A 18 -12.61 -12.08 -5.50
C VAL A 18 -12.16 -10.68 -5.88
N VAL A 19 -12.79 -9.68 -5.28
CA VAL A 19 -12.34 -8.29 -5.32
C VAL A 19 -12.04 -7.85 -3.88
N THR A 20 -10.83 -7.36 -3.65
CA THR A 20 -10.39 -6.96 -2.30
C THR A 20 -9.59 -5.66 -2.32
N ALA A 21 -9.67 -4.88 -1.24
CA ALA A 21 -8.80 -3.74 -0.95
C ALA A 21 -7.87 -4.02 0.25
N ASN A 22 -7.78 -5.28 0.70
CA ASN A 22 -6.99 -5.66 1.87
C ASN A 22 -5.48 -5.65 1.54
N LYS A 23 -4.88 -4.46 1.62
CA LYS A 23 -3.45 -4.29 1.34
C LYS A 23 -2.53 -5.06 2.29
N ASP A 24 -2.94 -5.23 3.55
CA ASP A 24 -2.14 -5.92 4.56
C ASP A 24 -1.97 -7.39 4.17
N LEU A 25 -3.06 -8.05 3.80
CA LEU A 25 -3.03 -9.41 3.28
C LEU A 25 -2.13 -9.54 2.04
N LEU A 26 -2.29 -8.63 1.08
CA LEU A 26 -1.54 -8.68 -0.17
C LEU A 26 -0.04 -8.39 0.03
N ALA A 27 0.32 -7.50 0.95
CA ALA A 27 1.71 -7.18 1.25
C ALA A 27 2.44 -8.30 2.02
N GLU A 28 1.72 -9.05 2.85
CA GLU A 28 2.28 -10.10 3.71
C GLU A 28 2.14 -11.50 3.11
N HIS A 29 1.00 -11.80 2.50
CA HIS A 29 0.60 -13.11 1.99
C HIS A 29 0.20 -13.10 0.50
N GLY A 30 0.64 -12.10 -0.26
CA GLY A 30 0.25 -11.93 -1.68
C GLY A 30 0.54 -13.15 -2.54
N GLU A 31 1.68 -13.82 -2.32
CA GLU A 31 2.04 -15.05 -3.05
C GLU A 31 1.04 -16.19 -2.81
N GLU A 32 0.65 -16.40 -1.56
CA GLU A 32 -0.31 -17.44 -1.18
C GLU A 32 -1.69 -17.17 -1.83
N VAL A 33 -2.15 -15.92 -1.76
CA VAL A 33 -3.45 -15.51 -2.28
C VAL A 33 -3.48 -15.56 -3.81
N MET A 34 -2.44 -15.05 -4.47
CA MET A 34 -2.34 -15.09 -5.94
C MET A 34 -2.15 -16.53 -6.45
N GLY A 35 -1.31 -17.32 -5.77
CA GLY A 35 -1.13 -18.72 -6.11
C GLY A 35 -2.41 -19.55 -5.96
N MET A 36 -3.26 -19.25 -4.97
CA MET A 36 -4.57 -19.89 -4.84
C MET A 36 -5.50 -19.47 -5.99
N ALA A 37 -5.54 -18.19 -6.34
CA ALA A 37 -6.33 -17.70 -7.46
C ALA A 37 -5.93 -18.38 -8.78
N ASP A 38 -4.64 -18.46 -9.07
CA ASP A 38 -4.10 -19.13 -10.26
C ASP A 38 -4.45 -20.63 -10.28
N LYS A 39 -4.23 -21.32 -9.16
CA LYS A 39 -4.54 -22.74 -9.01
C LYS A 39 -6.01 -23.07 -9.26
N MET A 40 -6.90 -22.20 -8.80
CA MET A 40 -8.35 -22.39 -8.92
C MET A 40 -8.94 -21.73 -10.17
N HIS A 41 -8.11 -21.12 -11.03
CA HIS A 41 -8.54 -20.35 -12.20
C HIS A 41 -9.59 -19.29 -11.84
N ALA A 42 -9.42 -18.66 -10.66
CA ALA A 42 -10.31 -17.63 -10.14
C ALA A 42 -9.66 -16.24 -10.32
N ASP A 43 -10.46 -15.23 -10.71
CA ASP A 43 -9.97 -13.86 -10.78
C ASP A 43 -9.80 -13.26 -9.39
N LEU A 44 -8.65 -12.62 -9.16
CA LEU A 44 -8.38 -11.81 -7.99
C LEU A 44 -8.08 -10.37 -8.42
N GLN A 45 -8.96 -9.44 -8.05
CA GLN A 45 -8.83 -8.02 -8.34
C GLN A 45 -8.60 -7.22 -7.05
N PHE A 46 -7.63 -6.30 -7.07
CA PHE A 46 -7.23 -5.55 -5.88
C PHE A 46 -6.77 -4.11 -6.17
N GLU A 47 -7.39 -3.46 -7.17
CA GLU A 47 -7.04 -2.08 -7.56
C GLU A 47 -7.05 -1.11 -6.36
N ALA A 48 -8.08 -1.19 -5.51
CA ALA A 48 -8.23 -0.30 -4.37
C ALA A 48 -7.27 -0.58 -3.18
N ALA A 49 -6.44 -1.61 -3.26
CA ALA A 49 -5.41 -1.88 -2.25
C ALA A 49 -4.31 -0.82 -2.27
N VAL A 50 -4.07 -0.17 -3.43
CA VAL A 50 -3.09 0.89 -3.58
C VAL A 50 -3.73 2.07 -4.32
N ALA A 51 -3.44 3.29 -3.87
CA ALA A 51 -3.86 4.54 -4.50
C ALA A 51 -5.38 4.58 -4.79
N GLY A 52 -6.22 4.40 -3.76
CA GLY A 52 -7.67 4.36 -3.90
C GLY A 52 -8.22 5.44 -4.83
N ALA A 53 -9.13 5.08 -5.73
CA ALA A 53 -9.69 5.87 -6.82
C ALA A 53 -8.70 6.28 -7.95
N ILE A 54 -7.40 6.02 -7.82
CA ILE A 54 -6.40 6.29 -8.86
C ILE A 54 -5.93 4.93 -9.40
N PRO A 55 -6.17 4.59 -10.67
CA PRO A 55 -5.79 3.31 -11.24
C PRO A 55 -4.26 3.21 -11.35
N ILE A 56 -3.67 2.21 -10.70
CA ILE A 56 -2.24 1.91 -10.77
C ILE A 56 -1.95 0.41 -10.94
N ILE A 57 -2.70 -0.46 -10.26
CA ILE A 57 -2.47 -1.91 -10.30
C ILE A 57 -2.78 -2.46 -11.71
N ARG A 58 -3.93 -2.08 -12.27
CA ARG A 58 -4.29 -2.50 -13.63
C ARG A 58 -3.32 -1.97 -14.70
N PRO A 59 -2.92 -0.69 -14.70
CA PRO A 59 -1.87 -0.21 -15.59
C PRO A 59 -0.56 -1.00 -15.48
N LEU A 60 -0.08 -1.28 -14.29
CA LEU A 60 1.13 -2.08 -14.08
C LEU A 60 0.97 -3.50 -14.65
N LYS A 61 -0.15 -4.17 -14.37
CA LYS A 61 -0.40 -5.56 -14.78
C LYS A 61 -0.71 -5.71 -16.28
N GLN A 62 -1.34 -4.73 -16.90
CA GLN A 62 -1.88 -4.84 -18.28
C GLN A 62 -1.15 -3.90 -19.24
N SER A 63 -1.20 -2.58 -19.00
CA SER A 63 -0.69 -1.60 -19.96
C SER A 63 0.83 -1.59 -20.04
N MET A 64 1.50 -1.87 -18.94
CA MET A 64 2.97 -1.88 -18.83
C MET A 64 3.59 -3.28 -18.83
N ALA A 65 2.80 -4.33 -19.02
CA ALA A 65 3.27 -5.72 -18.93
C ALA A 65 4.44 -6.05 -19.88
N GLY A 66 4.53 -5.36 -21.02
CA GLY A 66 5.63 -5.52 -21.98
C GLY A 66 6.82 -4.60 -21.74
N ASN A 67 6.81 -3.77 -20.70
CA ASN A 67 7.88 -2.83 -20.43
C ASN A 67 8.81 -3.34 -19.32
N ASN A 68 10.06 -2.90 -19.37
CA ASN A 68 11.02 -3.14 -18.29
C ASN A 68 10.98 -1.94 -17.32
N ILE A 69 10.27 -2.10 -16.21
CA ILE A 69 10.16 -1.07 -15.16
C ILE A 69 11.42 -1.14 -14.31
N THR A 70 12.13 -0.03 -14.20
CA THR A 70 13.37 0.08 -13.45
C THR A 70 13.21 0.74 -12.09
N GLU A 71 12.17 1.55 -11.92
CA GLU A 71 11.94 2.31 -10.70
C GLU A 71 10.46 2.68 -10.55
N ILE A 72 10.02 2.80 -9.29
CA ILE A 72 8.71 3.35 -8.91
C ILE A 72 8.94 4.45 -7.89
N ILE A 73 8.51 5.66 -8.21
CA ILE A 73 8.56 6.82 -7.32
C ILE A 73 7.17 7.42 -7.21
N GLY A 74 6.74 7.73 -6.00
CA GLY A 74 5.43 8.35 -5.81
C GLY A 74 5.13 8.74 -4.37
N ILE A 75 4.11 9.60 -4.22
CA ILE A 75 3.50 9.94 -2.94
C ILE A 75 2.34 8.97 -2.74
N VAL A 76 2.47 8.07 -1.79
CA VAL A 76 1.51 6.97 -1.59
C VAL A 76 0.71 7.05 -0.28
N ASN A 77 0.97 8.07 0.54
CA ASN A 77 0.25 8.31 1.79
C ASN A 77 -0.18 9.78 1.90
N GLY A 78 -1.49 10.02 2.01
CA GLY A 78 -2.08 11.35 2.06
C GLY A 78 -1.81 12.09 3.36
N THR A 79 -1.84 11.40 4.49
CA THR A 79 -1.65 11.96 5.84
C THR A 79 -0.26 12.55 5.98
N THR A 80 0.77 11.76 5.69
CA THR A 80 2.16 12.24 5.76
C THR A 80 2.47 13.30 4.71
N ASN A 81 1.89 13.20 3.52
CA ASN A 81 2.01 14.27 2.52
C ASN A 81 1.45 15.59 3.04
N TYR A 82 0.27 15.58 3.67
CA TYR A 82 -0.31 16.79 4.29
C TYR A 82 0.60 17.36 5.39
N ILE A 83 1.07 16.50 6.30
CA ILE A 83 1.96 16.91 7.41
C ILE A 83 3.22 17.57 6.86
N LEU A 84 3.93 16.91 5.95
CA LEU A 84 5.16 17.41 5.34
C LEU A 84 4.95 18.72 4.57
N THR A 85 3.83 18.85 3.85
CA THR A 85 3.46 20.08 3.15
C THR A 85 3.30 21.23 4.14
N LYS A 86 2.60 21.01 5.26
CA LYS A 86 2.43 22.05 6.30
C LYS A 86 3.73 22.43 6.99
N MET A 87 4.59 21.46 7.23
CA MET A 87 5.93 21.74 7.78
C MET A 87 6.79 22.57 6.81
N THR A 88 6.75 22.23 5.51
CA THR A 88 7.59 22.88 4.51
C THR A 88 7.06 24.26 4.11
N GLU A 89 5.77 24.39 3.81
CA GLU A 89 5.20 25.61 3.27
C GLU A 89 4.83 26.65 4.36
N SER A 90 4.37 26.17 5.53
CA SER A 90 3.87 27.01 6.61
C SER A 90 4.84 27.12 7.80
N GLY A 91 5.97 26.39 7.77
CA GLY A 91 6.91 26.34 8.89
C GLY A 91 6.32 25.70 10.16
N MET A 92 5.24 24.95 10.03
CA MET A 92 4.57 24.31 11.18
C MET A 92 5.44 23.19 11.74
N ASN A 93 5.50 23.06 13.08
CA ASN A 93 6.18 21.91 13.65
C ASN A 93 5.35 20.62 13.49
N TYR A 94 5.99 19.48 13.64
CA TYR A 94 5.36 18.17 13.43
C TYR A 94 4.11 17.94 14.30
N LYS A 95 4.17 18.30 15.59
CA LYS A 95 3.03 18.09 16.52
C LYS A 95 1.79 18.86 16.10
N ASP A 96 1.97 20.11 15.72
CA ASP A 96 0.86 20.98 15.29
C ASP A 96 0.32 20.53 13.93
N ALA A 97 1.20 20.12 13.01
CA ALA A 97 0.79 19.60 11.71
C ALA A 97 0.00 18.29 11.84
N LEU A 98 0.42 17.37 12.72
CA LEU A 98 -0.30 16.14 13.00
C LEU A 98 -1.65 16.41 13.68
N ALA A 99 -1.69 17.29 14.69
CA ALA A 99 -2.94 17.69 15.34
C ALA A 99 -3.93 18.28 14.35
N LYS A 100 -3.44 19.09 13.41
CA LYS A 100 -4.26 19.67 12.35
C LYS A 100 -4.75 18.64 11.35
N ALA A 101 -3.90 17.66 11.00
CA ALA A 101 -4.29 16.53 10.16
C ALA A 101 -5.41 15.71 10.80
N THR A 102 -5.34 15.47 12.11
CA THR A 102 -6.37 14.76 12.87
C THR A 102 -7.68 15.57 12.94
N GLU A 103 -7.60 16.86 13.23
CA GLU A 103 -8.77 17.76 13.24
C GLU A 103 -9.53 17.75 11.91
N LEU A 104 -8.79 17.71 10.79
CA LEU A 104 -9.35 17.69 9.44
C LEU A 104 -9.76 16.29 8.95
N GLY A 105 -9.55 15.26 9.74
CA GLY A 105 -9.91 13.88 9.40
C GLY A 105 -8.94 13.20 8.41
N TYR A 106 -7.74 13.75 8.19
CA TYR A 106 -6.69 13.10 7.40
C TYR A 106 -5.95 12.03 8.19
N ALA A 107 -5.79 12.22 9.50
CA ALA A 107 -5.21 11.24 10.40
C ALA A 107 -6.27 10.67 11.34
N GLU A 108 -6.22 9.36 11.57
CA GLU A 108 -7.03 8.69 12.57
C GLU A 108 -6.49 8.98 13.98
N ALA A 109 -7.23 8.54 15.02
CA ALA A 109 -6.82 8.68 16.42
C ALA A 109 -5.49 7.97 16.73
N ASP A 110 -5.23 6.85 16.04
CA ASP A 110 -3.93 6.19 16.02
C ASP A 110 -3.30 6.34 14.62
N PRO A 111 -2.44 7.33 14.39
CA PRO A 111 -1.81 7.58 13.09
C PRO A 111 -0.56 6.73 12.85
N THR A 112 -0.23 5.77 13.70
CA THR A 112 1.03 5.00 13.68
C THR A 112 1.30 4.41 12.30
N ALA A 113 0.30 3.80 11.66
CA ALA A 113 0.48 3.19 10.34
C ALA A 113 0.92 4.18 9.26
N ASP A 114 0.49 5.45 9.38
CA ASP A 114 0.86 6.51 8.46
C ASP A 114 2.25 7.08 8.81
N VAL A 115 2.42 7.53 10.05
CA VAL A 115 3.61 8.29 10.46
C VAL A 115 4.87 7.42 10.59
N GLU A 116 4.71 6.14 10.91
CA GLU A 116 5.81 5.16 10.91
C GLU A 116 6.04 4.54 9.52
N GLY A 117 5.26 4.93 8.51
CA GLY A 117 5.45 4.53 7.12
C GLY A 117 4.96 3.12 6.77
N TYR A 118 4.25 2.44 7.65
CA TYR A 118 3.74 1.08 7.41
C TYR A 118 2.76 1.03 6.23
N ASP A 119 1.88 2.00 6.12
CA ASP A 119 0.95 2.12 5.00
C ASP A 119 1.69 2.27 3.67
N ALA A 120 2.66 3.20 3.61
CA ALA A 120 3.46 3.42 2.42
C ALA A 120 4.30 2.18 2.05
N GLY A 121 4.95 1.55 3.03
CA GLY A 121 5.76 0.35 2.82
C GLY A 121 4.95 -0.82 2.26
N ARG A 122 3.74 -1.07 2.76
CA ARG A 122 2.86 -2.12 2.23
C ARG A 122 2.43 -1.86 0.79
N LYS A 123 2.07 -0.61 0.46
CA LYS A 123 1.74 -0.22 -0.91
C LYS A 123 2.91 -0.41 -1.86
N MET A 124 4.12 -0.02 -1.43
CA MET A 124 5.34 -0.22 -2.22
C MET A 124 5.66 -1.70 -2.41
N ALA A 125 5.49 -2.55 -1.39
CA ALA A 125 5.70 -3.99 -1.51
C ALA A 125 4.78 -4.61 -2.58
N ILE A 126 3.49 -4.24 -2.60
CA ILE A 126 2.52 -4.70 -3.60
C ILE A 126 2.92 -4.24 -5.01
N MET A 127 3.18 -2.94 -5.20
CA MET A 127 3.55 -2.40 -6.51
C MET A 127 4.87 -2.98 -7.02
N SER A 128 5.87 -3.11 -6.15
CA SER A 128 7.18 -3.68 -6.51
C SER A 128 7.06 -5.15 -6.90
N SER A 129 6.22 -5.92 -6.21
CA SER A 129 5.99 -7.33 -6.55
C SER A 129 5.45 -7.47 -7.97
N ILE A 130 4.53 -6.58 -8.38
CA ILE A 130 3.94 -6.58 -9.72
C ILE A 130 4.95 -6.07 -10.75
N ALA A 131 5.54 -4.89 -10.51
CA ALA A 131 6.37 -4.20 -11.49
C ALA A 131 7.69 -4.91 -11.80
N PHE A 132 8.29 -5.54 -10.80
CA PHE A 132 9.57 -6.23 -10.94
C PHE A 132 9.42 -7.76 -11.07
N ASN A 133 8.17 -8.25 -11.13
CA ASN A 133 7.85 -9.67 -11.19
C ASN A 133 8.64 -10.49 -10.16
N SER A 134 8.68 -10.01 -8.93
CA SER A 134 9.47 -10.55 -7.83
C SER A 134 8.67 -10.53 -6.54
N ARG A 135 8.92 -11.51 -5.65
CA ARG A 135 8.30 -11.49 -4.34
C ARG A 135 8.94 -10.42 -3.47
N VAL A 136 8.22 -9.31 -3.25
CA VAL A 136 8.60 -8.27 -2.30
C VAL A 136 7.58 -8.28 -1.17
N THR A 137 8.03 -8.54 0.06
CA THR A 137 7.20 -8.49 1.26
C THR A 137 7.51 -7.22 2.04
N PHE A 138 6.58 -6.83 2.93
CA PHE A 138 6.77 -5.65 3.76
C PHE A 138 8.01 -5.72 4.68
N ASN A 139 8.36 -6.90 5.20
CA ASN A 139 9.47 -7.07 6.15
C ASN A 139 10.86 -6.67 5.61
N PRO A 140 11.22 -6.90 4.33
CA PRO A 140 12.49 -6.43 3.78
C PRO A 140 12.48 -4.96 3.35
N VAL A 141 11.37 -4.24 3.44
CA VAL A 141 11.34 -2.82 3.10
C VAL A 141 12.18 -2.03 4.09
N SER A 142 13.24 -1.41 3.61
CA SER A 142 14.09 -0.52 4.42
C SER A 142 13.45 0.86 4.53
N TYR A 143 13.25 1.33 5.76
CA TYR A 143 12.65 2.63 6.05
C TYR A 143 13.64 3.79 6.07
N THR A 144 14.80 3.67 5.48
CA THR A 144 15.85 4.69 5.53
C THR A 144 15.43 6.08 5.03
N HIS A 145 14.33 6.18 4.30
CA HIS A 145 13.82 7.42 3.72
C HIS A 145 12.47 7.87 4.26
N LEU A 146 11.87 7.12 5.19
CA LEU A 146 10.59 7.48 5.81
C LEU A 146 10.74 8.25 7.13
N THR A 147 11.95 8.46 7.60
CA THR A 147 12.20 9.38 8.69
C THR A 147 11.94 10.80 8.22
N LEU A 148 10.88 11.41 8.75
CA LEU A 148 10.66 12.84 8.62
C LEU A 148 11.97 13.56 8.96
N PRO A 149 12.44 14.53 8.16
CA PRO A 149 13.59 15.32 8.53
C PRO A 149 13.29 16.02 9.87
N THR A 150 13.89 15.52 10.94
CA THR A 150 13.71 16.05 12.29
C THR A 150 14.49 17.34 12.49
N LYS A 151 15.21 17.81 11.48
CA LYS A 151 15.90 19.10 11.47
C LYS A 151 15.85 19.70 10.07
N ALA A 152 15.13 20.78 9.95
CA ALA A 152 15.44 21.80 8.99
C ALA A 152 16.65 22.58 9.54
#